data_3acd4fb13ecd393d9fe564d3067d2b47
#
_entry.id   3acd4fb13ecd393d9fe564d3067d2b47
#
_cell.length_a   1.000
_cell.length_b   1.000
_cell.length_c   1.000
_cell.angle_alpha   90.00
_cell.angle_beta   90.00
_cell.angle_gamma   90.00
#
_symmetry.space_group_name_H-M   'P 1'
#
loop_
_entity.id
_entity.type
_entity.pdbx_description
1 polymer ?
#
loop_
_entity_poly.entity_id
_entity_poly.type
_entity_poly.pdbx_seq_one_letter_code
_entity_poly.pdbx_strand_id
1 'polypeptide(L)'
;PSSSLMTVDTTVLGDSTLQYYTLTQLIDSLSLLGDTVDIKSKYWDDGSPQENLVLGFDFEAALDNRKILFQMGWNMSLTNNNIWAGIANKDSLDLMMDTLVDGKLMDIPVEDIGDLIESYKDIFTVHPLYMSPIVPIDPIVQEESPIRAYLNMPSSAYFLRMKGSYSFNNLLIEFRQLGSEYKSFGNPYLTNNIREFTLNDRLSLLGRRLMMVAGYKYRDNKLSELIANPVATKTVSFNTTLVPGPGAPSIV
;
A
#
# COMPACT_ATOMS: atom_id res chain seq x y z
N PRO A 1 24.27 19.92 12.52
CA PRO A 1 25.07 18.87 11.94
C PRO A 1 24.77 17.59 12.71
N SER A 2 23.93 16.75 12.15
CA SER A 2 23.62 15.43 12.68
C SER A 2 24.81 14.53 12.41
N SER A 3 25.47 14.04 13.47
CA SER A 3 26.47 13.00 13.36
C SER A 3 25.78 11.71 12.93
N SER A 4 25.84 11.37 11.64
CA SER A 4 25.44 10.05 11.18
C SER A 4 26.40 9.02 11.72
N LEU A 5 25.93 8.09 12.54
CA LEU A 5 26.67 6.92 12.98
C LEU A 5 26.72 5.93 11.82
N MET A 6 27.91 5.51 11.41
CA MET A 6 28.09 4.43 10.44
C MET A 6 28.49 3.15 11.15
N THR A 7 27.89 2.03 10.77
CA THR A 7 28.36 0.70 11.18
C THR A 7 29.42 0.24 10.20
N VAL A 8 30.59 -0.12 10.71
CA VAL A 8 31.65 -0.74 9.94
C VAL A 8 31.78 -2.19 10.37
N ASP A 9 31.72 -3.10 9.41
CA ASP A 9 32.01 -4.49 9.64
C ASP A 9 33.52 -4.63 9.91
N THR A 10 33.87 -4.90 11.15
CA THR A 10 35.28 -5.05 11.60
C THR A 10 35.83 -6.43 11.35
N THR A 11 35.19 -7.30 10.61
CA THR A 11 35.73 -8.61 10.21
C THR A 11 37.05 -8.49 9.46
N VAL A 12 37.33 -7.34 8.84
CA VAL A 12 38.60 -7.01 8.20
C VAL A 12 39.72 -6.76 9.24
N LEU A 13 39.38 -6.46 10.50
CA LEU A 13 40.33 -6.14 11.58
C LEU A 13 40.49 -7.28 12.60
N GLY A 14 39.91 -8.44 12.38
CA GLY A 14 40.12 -9.65 13.18
C GLY A 14 39.42 -9.70 14.53
N ASP A 15 38.52 -8.75 14.82
CA ASP A 15 37.71 -8.75 16.03
C ASP A 15 36.19 -8.66 15.62
N SER A 16 35.38 -9.57 16.15
CA SER A 16 33.97 -9.74 15.74
C SER A 16 32.99 -8.84 16.51
N THR A 17 33.45 -7.71 17.02
CA THR A 17 32.59 -6.73 17.70
C THR A 17 32.20 -5.61 16.76
N LEU A 18 30.90 -5.40 16.53
CA LEU A 18 30.36 -4.23 15.85
C LEU A 18 30.68 -2.98 16.69
N GLN A 19 31.55 -2.13 16.18
CA GLN A 19 31.82 -0.83 16.79
C GLN A 19 31.19 0.27 15.96
N TYR A 20 30.49 1.19 16.64
CA TYR A 20 29.90 2.37 16.01
C TYR A 20 30.91 3.50 16.00
N TYR A 21 31.28 3.98 14.83
CA TYR A 21 32.16 5.12 14.65
C TYR A 21 31.42 6.31 14.03
N THR A 22 31.77 7.49 14.44
CA THR A 22 31.42 8.68 13.65
C THR A 22 32.28 8.68 12.37
N LEU A 23 31.72 9.28 11.29
CA LEU A 23 32.44 9.40 10.02
C LEU A 23 33.86 9.99 10.21
N THR A 24 34.00 10.95 11.11
CA THR A 24 35.29 11.57 11.44
C THR A 24 36.25 10.58 12.09
N GLN A 25 35.81 9.80 13.07
CA GLN A 25 36.64 8.78 13.73
C GLN A 25 37.06 7.67 12.77
N LEU A 26 36.21 7.33 11.81
CA LEU A 26 36.52 6.35 10.78
C LEU A 26 37.60 6.87 9.83
N ILE A 27 37.49 8.12 9.37
CA ILE A 27 38.46 8.78 8.49
C ILE A 27 39.82 8.88 9.21
N ASP A 28 39.83 9.28 10.48
CA ASP A 28 41.05 9.37 11.28
C ASP A 28 41.70 8.00 11.48
N SER A 29 40.93 6.97 11.76
CA SER A 29 41.44 5.60 11.93
C SER A 29 42.02 5.02 10.64
N LEU A 30 41.39 5.26 9.50
CA LEU A 30 41.85 4.78 8.19
C LEU A 30 43.08 5.57 7.69
N SER A 31 43.15 6.87 7.95
CA SER A 31 44.30 7.69 7.61
C SER A 31 45.56 7.28 8.38
N LEU A 32 45.41 6.79 9.61
CA LEU A 32 46.51 6.23 10.42
C LEU A 32 47.03 4.90 9.86
N LEU A 33 46.24 4.15 9.13
CA LEU A 33 46.62 2.90 8.47
C LEU A 33 47.28 3.11 7.09
N GLY A 34 47.36 4.35 6.62
CA GLY A 34 47.99 4.68 5.33
C GLY A 34 47.16 4.35 4.10
N ASP A 35 45.91 3.95 4.29
CA ASP A 35 44.99 3.69 3.20
C ASP A 35 44.17 4.95 2.86
N THR A 36 44.27 5.40 1.61
CA THR A 36 43.38 6.44 1.08
C THR A 36 42.08 5.81 0.69
N VAL A 37 41.11 5.83 1.62
CA VAL A 37 39.74 5.40 1.31
C VAL A 37 38.98 6.59 0.77
N ASP A 38 38.64 6.54 -0.51
CA ASP A 38 37.74 7.50 -1.14
C ASP A 38 36.30 7.19 -0.71
N ILE A 39 35.87 7.77 0.42
CA ILE A 39 34.54 7.62 0.94
C ILE A 39 33.60 8.46 0.06
N LYS A 40 33.02 7.86 -0.94
CA LYS A 40 31.92 8.47 -1.68
C LYS A 40 30.69 8.51 -0.80
N SER A 41 30.53 9.59 -0.04
CA SER A 41 29.27 9.87 0.63
C SER A 41 28.19 10.13 -0.44
N LYS A 42 27.30 9.19 -0.62
CA LYS A 42 26.13 9.41 -1.46
C LYS A 42 25.11 10.18 -0.61
N TYR A 43 25.16 11.50 -0.71
CA TYR A 43 24.11 12.34 -0.12
C TYR A 43 22.82 12.12 -0.91
N TRP A 44 21.81 11.59 -0.23
CA TRP A 44 20.46 11.60 -0.69
C TRP A 44 19.77 12.77 0.00
N ASP A 45 19.47 13.82 -0.75
CA ASP A 45 18.83 15.03 -0.21
C ASP A 45 17.41 14.76 0.33
N ASP A 46 16.79 13.64 -0.03
CA ASP A 46 15.38 13.32 0.22
C ASP A 46 15.15 12.16 1.22
N GLY A 47 16.08 11.89 2.12
CA GLY A 47 15.86 10.89 3.18
C GLY A 47 16.43 9.50 2.90
N SER A 48 16.06 8.52 3.73
CA SER A 48 16.54 7.14 3.64
C SER A 48 15.92 6.42 2.44
N PRO A 49 16.66 5.52 1.76
CA PRO A 49 16.07 4.69 0.72
C PRO A 49 15.00 3.78 1.30
N GLN A 50 13.93 3.62 0.54
CA GLN A 50 12.73 2.89 0.93
C GLN A 50 12.56 1.64 0.08
N GLU A 51 11.92 0.64 0.65
CA GLU A 51 11.50 -0.57 -0.02
C GLU A 51 10.00 -0.75 0.10
N ASN A 52 9.34 -1.25 -0.96
CA ASN A 52 7.91 -1.47 -0.96
C ASN A 52 7.60 -2.84 -1.55
N LEU A 53 6.89 -3.63 -0.79
CA LEU A 53 6.36 -4.93 -1.19
C LEU A 53 4.85 -4.83 -1.34
N VAL A 54 4.32 -5.19 -2.50
CA VAL A 54 2.89 -5.28 -2.75
C VAL A 54 2.54 -6.73 -3.09
N LEU A 55 1.66 -7.30 -2.29
CA LEU A 55 1.13 -8.65 -2.49
C LEU A 55 -0.36 -8.58 -2.72
N GLY A 56 -0.88 -9.40 -3.60
CA GLY A 56 -2.31 -9.42 -3.85
C GLY A 56 -2.76 -10.54 -4.76
N PHE A 57 -4.06 -10.60 -4.96
CA PHE A 57 -4.70 -11.50 -5.90
C PHE A 57 -5.85 -10.81 -6.63
N ASP A 58 -6.07 -11.22 -7.85
CA ASP A 58 -7.19 -10.81 -8.68
C ASP A 58 -8.00 -12.04 -9.09
N PHE A 59 -9.32 -11.86 -9.11
CA PHE A 59 -10.27 -12.89 -9.57
C PHE A 59 -11.18 -12.29 -10.63
N GLU A 60 -11.39 -13.03 -11.70
CA GLU A 60 -12.33 -12.69 -12.76
C GLU A 60 -13.24 -13.87 -13.07
N ALA A 61 -14.53 -13.63 -13.12
CA ALA A 61 -15.54 -14.57 -13.57
C ALA A 61 -16.36 -13.97 -14.70
N ALA A 62 -16.48 -14.71 -15.80
CA ALA A 62 -17.26 -14.33 -16.97
C ALA A 62 -18.48 -15.25 -17.11
N LEU A 63 -19.67 -14.69 -17.15
CA LEU A 63 -20.94 -15.38 -17.23
C LEU A 63 -21.71 -14.92 -18.48
N ASP A 64 -22.70 -15.72 -18.90
CA ASP A 64 -23.57 -15.45 -20.05
C ASP A 64 -22.77 -15.05 -21.31
N ASN A 65 -21.87 -15.93 -21.75
CA ASN A 65 -20.99 -15.69 -22.89
C ASN A 65 -20.21 -14.35 -22.78
N ARG A 66 -19.69 -14.05 -21.59
CA ARG A 66 -18.97 -12.82 -21.25
C ARG A 66 -19.81 -11.54 -21.27
N LYS A 67 -21.12 -11.65 -21.29
CA LYS A 67 -21.99 -10.48 -21.15
C LYS A 67 -22.02 -9.93 -19.73
N ILE A 68 -21.81 -10.79 -18.75
CA ILE A 68 -21.63 -10.40 -17.36
C ILE A 68 -20.20 -10.75 -16.97
N LEU A 69 -19.47 -9.73 -16.50
CA LEU A 69 -18.11 -9.87 -16.01
C LEU A 69 -18.08 -9.42 -14.55
N PHE A 70 -17.65 -10.32 -13.69
CA PHE A 70 -17.40 -10.03 -12.28
C PHE A 70 -15.90 -10.05 -12.05
N GLN A 71 -15.37 -9.00 -11.43
CA GLN A 71 -13.96 -8.86 -11.10
C GLN A 71 -13.82 -8.44 -9.63
N MET A 72 -12.89 -9.04 -8.94
CA MET A 72 -12.50 -8.62 -7.60
C MET A 72 -11.00 -8.74 -7.46
N GLY A 73 -10.42 -7.84 -6.69
CA GLY A 73 -9.00 -7.89 -6.33
C GLY A 73 -8.82 -7.39 -4.92
N TRP A 74 -7.80 -7.94 -4.28
CA TRP A 74 -7.33 -7.50 -2.97
C TRP A 74 -5.80 -7.45 -2.99
N ASN A 75 -5.24 -6.37 -2.49
CA ASN A 75 -3.82 -6.14 -2.42
C ASN A 75 -3.46 -5.59 -1.04
N MET A 76 -2.30 -5.94 -0.55
CA MET A 76 -1.70 -5.40 0.65
C MET A 76 -0.33 -4.83 0.30
N SER A 77 0.00 -3.67 0.85
CA SER A 77 1.32 -3.08 0.71
C SER A 77 2.04 -3.03 2.05
N LEU A 78 3.32 -3.33 2.03
CA LEU A 78 4.24 -3.12 3.14
C LEU A 78 5.35 -2.21 2.66
N THR A 79 5.70 -1.21 3.45
CA THR A 79 6.77 -0.27 3.12
C THR A 79 7.78 -0.23 4.25
N ASN A 80 9.04 -0.44 3.94
CA ASN A 80 10.15 -0.10 4.83
C ASN A 80 10.65 1.29 4.46
N ASN A 81 10.57 2.23 5.39
CA ASN A 81 10.95 3.62 5.17
C ASN A 81 12.46 3.88 5.33
N ASN A 82 13.23 2.87 5.74
CA ASN A 82 14.68 2.98 5.89
C ASN A 82 15.38 1.61 5.80
N ILE A 83 15.75 1.20 4.61
CA ILE A 83 16.46 -0.06 4.41
C ILE A 83 17.93 -0.03 4.87
N TRP A 84 18.50 1.15 5.11
CA TRP A 84 19.86 1.24 5.66
C TRP A 84 19.97 0.79 7.12
N ALA A 85 18.85 0.77 7.84
CA ALA A 85 18.82 0.20 9.17
C ALA A 85 19.08 -1.32 9.19
N GLY A 86 19.01 -1.95 8.02
CA GLY A 86 19.18 -3.39 7.86
C GLY A 86 17.99 -4.19 8.39
N ILE A 87 18.19 -5.49 8.49
CA ILE A 87 17.22 -6.41 9.05
C ILE A 87 17.33 -6.35 10.57
N ALA A 88 16.19 -6.27 11.27
CA ALA A 88 16.19 -6.38 12.72
C ALA A 88 16.63 -7.81 13.10
N ASN A 89 17.73 -7.91 13.80
CA ASN A 89 18.17 -9.17 14.36
C ASN A 89 17.40 -9.48 15.67
N LYS A 90 17.46 -10.73 16.14
CA LYS A 90 16.76 -11.17 17.34
C LYS A 90 17.13 -10.32 18.57
N ASP A 91 18.42 -9.99 18.72
CA ASP A 91 18.90 -9.18 19.85
C ASP A 91 18.36 -7.74 19.79
N SER A 92 18.24 -7.18 18.60
CA SER A 92 17.62 -5.86 18.41
C SER A 92 16.12 -5.86 18.71
N LEU A 93 15.45 -6.94 18.36
CA LEU A 93 14.03 -7.14 18.69
C LEU A 93 13.83 -7.29 20.19
N ASP A 94 14.64 -8.10 20.87
CA ASP A 94 14.59 -8.28 22.31
C ASP A 94 14.86 -6.95 23.05
N LEU A 95 15.84 -6.17 22.60
CA LEU A 95 16.15 -4.86 23.19
C LEU A 95 15.01 -3.84 22.98
N MET A 96 14.34 -3.88 21.84
CA MET A 96 13.17 -3.04 21.55
C MET A 96 11.94 -3.45 22.35
N MET A 97 11.85 -4.72 22.72
CA MET A 97 10.69 -5.33 23.36
C MET A 97 10.83 -5.43 24.87
N ASP A 98 12.01 -5.24 25.43
CA ASP A 98 12.21 -5.09 26.90
C ASP A 98 11.42 -3.87 27.45
N THR A 99 10.95 -2.99 26.57
CA THR A 99 9.99 -1.93 26.87
C THR A 99 8.52 -2.33 26.68
N LEU A 100 8.24 -3.52 26.13
CA LEU A 100 6.90 -4.04 25.90
C LEU A 100 6.66 -5.23 26.85
N VAL A 101 5.66 -5.08 27.70
CA VAL A 101 5.23 -6.07 28.69
C VAL A 101 4.96 -7.41 28.00
N ASP A 102 5.55 -8.52 28.52
CA ASP A 102 5.30 -9.92 28.18
C ASP A 102 5.99 -10.59 26.99
N GLY A 103 7.01 -10.01 26.35
CA GLY A 103 7.78 -10.68 25.27
C GLY A 103 6.95 -11.00 24.02
N LYS A 104 5.84 -10.30 23.83
CA LYS A 104 4.95 -10.41 22.68
C LYS A 104 4.80 -9.08 21.97
N LEU A 105 4.93 -9.08 20.66
CA LEU A 105 4.51 -7.97 19.81
C LEU A 105 3.13 -8.33 19.24
N MET A 106 2.09 -7.59 19.64
CA MET A 106 0.72 -7.80 19.15
C MET A 106 0.20 -9.23 19.35
N ASP A 107 0.41 -9.81 20.54
CA ASP A 107 0.10 -11.20 20.89
C ASP A 107 0.90 -12.29 20.15
N ILE A 108 1.80 -11.92 19.25
CA ILE A 108 2.70 -12.86 18.56
C ILE A 108 4.00 -12.96 19.37
N PRO A 109 4.45 -14.17 19.74
CA PRO A 109 5.75 -14.36 20.38
C PRO A 109 6.87 -13.78 19.52
N VAL A 110 7.84 -13.11 20.15
CA VAL A 110 8.99 -12.49 19.45
C VAL A 110 9.79 -13.51 18.66
N GLU A 111 9.90 -14.73 19.16
CA GLU A 111 10.61 -15.82 18.49
C GLU A 111 10.01 -16.12 17.13
N ASP A 112 8.68 -16.17 17.04
CA ASP A 112 7.97 -16.44 15.78
C ASP A 112 8.17 -15.29 14.77
N ILE A 113 8.25 -14.04 15.26
CA ILE A 113 8.51 -12.88 14.42
C ILE A 113 9.96 -12.91 13.90
N GLY A 114 10.92 -13.26 14.75
CA GLY A 114 12.33 -13.40 14.36
C GLY A 114 12.52 -14.42 13.25
N ASP A 115 11.91 -15.59 13.38
CA ASP A 115 11.96 -16.65 12.38
C ASP A 115 11.28 -16.25 11.07
N LEU A 116 10.17 -15.50 11.14
CA LEU A 116 9.49 -14.96 9.97
C LEU A 116 10.39 -13.95 9.24
N ILE A 117 10.98 -13.01 9.95
CA ILE A 117 11.91 -12.00 9.39
C ILE A 117 13.08 -12.69 8.69
N GLU A 118 13.70 -13.68 9.33
CA GLU A 118 14.82 -14.43 8.79
C GLU A 118 14.43 -15.18 7.51
N SER A 119 13.20 -15.72 7.45
CA SER A 119 12.70 -16.46 6.27
C SER A 119 12.49 -15.57 5.05
N TYR A 120 12.16 -14.30 5.23
CA TYR A 120 11.85 -13.37 4.14
C TYR A 120 12.93 -12.33 3.86
N LYS A 121 14.08 -12.39 4.54
CA LYS A 121 15.17 -11.40 4.43
C LYS A 121 15.69 -11.17 3.00
N ASP A 122 15.64 -12.19 2.16
CA ASP A 122 16.12 -12.12 0.76
C ASP A 122 15.10 -11.46 -0.18
N ILE A 123 13.86 -11.27 0.28
CA ILE A 123 12.77 -10.71 -0.53
C ILE A 123 12.45 -9.28 -0.09
N PHE A 124 12.47 -9.02 1.22
CA PHE A 124 12.06 -7.76 1.78
C PHE A 124 12.76 -7.49 3.12
N THR A 125 13.25 -6.26 3.30
CA THR A 125 13.94 -5.84 4.51
C THR A 125 12.94 -5.49 5.61
N VAL A 126 12.71 -6.39 6.55
CA VAL A 126 11.78 -6.16 7.66
C VAL A 126 12.53 -5.52 8.83
N HIS A 127 12.09 -4.32 9.23
CA HIS A 127 12.58 -3.64 10.42
C HIS A 127 11.42 -2.96 11.15
N PRO A 128 10.98 -3.45 12.33
CA PRO A 128 9.74 -3.03 13.00
C PRO A 128 9.59 -1.52 13.17
N LEU A 129 10.67 -0.79 13.46
CA LEU A 129 10.64 0.66 13.65
C LEU A 129 10.41 1.47 12.35
N TYR A 130 10.68 0.87 11.19
CA TYR A 130 10.62 1.56 9.91
C TYR A 130 9.52 1.03 9.00
N MET A 131 8.75 0.04 9.47
CA MET A 131 7.61 -0.49 8.73
C MET A 131 6.43 0.47 8.72
N SER A 132 5.72 0.51 7.60
CA SER A 132 4.42 1.17 7.47
C SER A 132 3.45 0.22 6.76
N PRO A 133 2.33 -0.15 7.38
CA PRO A 133 1.92 0.20 8.75
C PRO A 133 2.77 -0.52 9.82
N ILE A 134 2.97 0.12 10.97
CA ILE A 134 3.64 -0.50 12.12
C ILE A 134 2.77 -1.63 12.66
N VAL A 135 1.46 -1.41 12.71
CA VAL A 135 0.46 -2.39 13.12
C VAL A 135 -0.41 -2.72 11.89
N PRO A 136 -0.15 -3.82 11.20
CA PRO A 136 -0.90 -4.13 9.98
C PRO A 136 -2.36 -4.48 10.24
N ILE A 137 -2.68 -5.15 11.35
CA ILE A 137 -4.02 -5.63 11.67
C ILE A 137 -4.38 -5.19 13.07
N ASP A 138 -5.59 -4.61 13.24
CA ASP A 138 -6.13 -4.29 14.56
C ASP A 138 -6.54 -5.60 15.27
N PRO A 139 -5.92 -5.96 16.42
CA PRO A 139 -6.19 -7.22 17.09
C PRO A 139 -7.63 -7.31 17.60
N ILE A 140 -8.24 -6.21 18.05
CA ILE A 140 -9.61 -6.20 18.55
C ILE A 140 -10.59 -6.50 17.40
N VAL A 141 -10.39 -5.87 16.25
CA VAL A 141 -11.21 -6.13 15.05
C VAL A 141 -10.97 -7.53 14.51
N GLN A 142 -9.77 -8.07 14.66
CA GLN A 142 -9.43 -9.43 14.23
C GLN A 142 -10.18 -10.48 15.05
N GLU A 143 -10.30 -10.33 16.38
CA GLU A 143 -11.05 -11.22 17.22
C GLU A 143 -12.56 -11.22 16.91
N GLU A 144 -13.12 -10.03 16.66
CA GLU A 144 -14.55 -9.90 16.34
C GLU A 144 -14.88 -10.39 14.92
N SER A 145 -14.07 -10.05 13.94
CA SER A 145 -14.29 -10.38 12.52
C SER A 145 -12.99 -10.38 11.72
N PRO A 146 -12.33 -11.53 11.54
CA PRO A 146 -11.06 -11.63 10.83
C PRO A 146 -11.11 -11.02 9.43
N ILE A 147 -12.17 -11.30 8.66
CA ILE A 147 -12.32 -10.79 7.29
C ILE A 147 -12.37 -9.26 7.28
N ARG A 148 -13.09 -8.66 8.22
CA ARG A 148 -13.21 -7.21 8.33
C ARG A 148 -11.87 -6.58 8.73
N ALA A 149 -11.10 -7.22 9.60
CA ALA A 149 -9.78 -6.77 9.99
C ALA A 149 -8.84 -6.69 8.79
N TYR A 150 -8.79 -7.74 7.96
CA TYR A 150 -7.98 -7.74 6.74
C TYR A 150 -8.44 -6.73 5.68
N LEU A 151 -9.74 -6.56 5.50
CA LEU A 151 -10.28 -5.58 4.54
C LEU A 151 -10.05 -4.14 4.98
N ASN A 152 -10.06 -3.87 6.28
CA ASN A 152 -9.88 -2.53 6.84
C ASN A 152 -8.42 -2.20 7.20
N MET A 153 -7.47 -3.09 6.91
CA MET A 153 -6.05 -2.79 7.11
C MET A 153 -5.67 -1.46 6.43
N PRO A 154 -4.94 -0.58 7.12
CA PRO A 154 -4.52 0.71 6.54
C PRO A 154 -3.72 0.56 5.25
N SER A 155 -3.01 -0.56 5.09
CA SER A 155 -2.20 -0.88 3.91
C SER A 155 -2.91 -1.73 2.87
N SER A 156 -4.22 -1.99 3.02
CA SER A 156 -4.98 -2.78 2.06
C SER A 156 -5.62 -1.94 0.97
N ALA A 157 -5.75 -2.53 -0.21
CA ALA A 157 -6.53 -2.01 -1.31
C ALA A 157 -7.40 -3.13 -1.88
N TYR A 158 -8.67 -2.87 -2.14
CA TYR A 158 -9.52 -3.84 -2.79
C TYR A 158 -10.55 -3.20 -3.70
N PHE A 159 -11.00 -3.96 -4.68
CA PHE A 159 -12.08 -3.56 -5.55
C PHE A 159 -13.01 -4.73 -5.85
N LEU A 160 -14.26 -4.37 -6.08
CA LEU A 160 -15.30 -5.24 -6.60
C LEU A 160 -15.91 -4.55 -7.81
N ARG A 161 -15.94 -5.21 -8.95
CA ARG A 161 -16.49 -4.64 -10.18
C ARG A 161 -17.39 -5.65 -10.87
N MET A 162 -18.56 -5.20 -11.25
CA MET A 162 -19.48 -5.94 -12.09
C MET A 162 -19.79 -5.14 -13.35
N LYS A 163 -19.61 -5.76 -14.50
CA LYS A 163 -19.98 -5.20 -15.80
C LYS A 163 -21.04 -6.08 -16.44
N GLY A 164 -22.13 -5.48 -16.87
CA GLY A 164 -23.13 -6.11 -17.70
C GLY A 164 -23.11 -5.47 -19.09
N SER A 165 -23.00 -6.26 -20.16
CA SER A 165 -22.91 -5.76 -21.54
C SER A 165 -23.90 -6.50 -22.43
N TYR A 166 -25.09 -5.91 -22.57
CA TYR A 166 -26.14 -6.36 -23.49
C TYR A 166 -26.29 -5.36 -24.64
N SER A 167 -26.95 -5.78 -25.73
CA SER A 167 -27.09 -4.94 -26.90
C SER A 167 -27.84 -3.62 -26.63
N PHE A 168 -28.69 -3.60 -25.63
CA PHE A 168 -29.50 -2.45 -25.23
C PHE A 168 -29.06 -1.79 -23.92
N ASN A 169 -28.18 -2.46 -23.13
CA ASN A 169 -27.80 -1.98 -21.82
C ASN A 169 -26.31 -2.27 -21.54
N ASN A 170 -25.59 -1.29 -20.99
CA ASN A 170 -24.26 -1.48 -20.43
C ASN A 170 -24.24 -0.94 -19.01
N LEU A 171 -24.18 -1.84 -18.04
CA LEU A 171 -24.15 -1.54 -16.62
C LEU A 171 -22.73 -1.73 -16.08
N LEU A 172 -22.23 -0.76 -15.31
CA LEU A 172 -21.02 -0.85 -14.53
C LEU A 172 -21.34 -0.52 -13.07
N ILE A 173 -21.05 -1.45 -12.19
CA ILE A 173 -21.07 -1.24 -10.74
C ILE A 173 -19.65 -1.50 -10.25
N GLU A 174 -19.07 -0.55 -9.55
CA GLU A 174 -17.73 -0.68 -9.00
C GLU A 174 -17.69 -0.12 -7.58
N PHE A 175 -17.09 -0.89 -6.71
CA PHE A 175 -16.68 -0.45 -5.38
C PHE A 175 -15.18 -0.62 -5.26
N ARG A 176 -14.48 0.40 -4.78
CA ARG A 176 -13.04 0.33 -4.50
C ARG A 176 -12.72 1.04 -3.20
N GLN A 177 -11.75 0.50 -2.50
CA GLN A 177 -11.19 1.09 -1.30
C GLN A 177 -9.67 0.99 -1.35
N LEU A 178 -9.01 2.09 -1.00
CA LEU A 178 -7.57 2.16 -0.81
C LEU A 178 -7.31 2.67 0.59
N GLY A 179 -6.63 1.89 1.38
CA GLY A 179 -6.27 2.23 2.76
C GLY A 179 -5.42 3.50 2.85
N SER A 180 -5.36 4.07 4.04
CA SER A 180 -4.64 5.34 4.29
C SER A 180 -3.12 5.20 4.13
N GLU A 181 -2.57 4.01 4.39
CA GLU A 181 -1.14 3.71 4.30
C GLU A 181 -0.77 2.83 3.11
N TYR A 182 -1.74 2.56 2.22
CA TYR A 182 -1.46 1.81 1.01
C TYR A 182 -0.52 2.60 0.09
N LYS A 183 0.63 2.04 -0.23
CA LYS A 183 1.62 2.64 -1.13
C LYS A 183 2.02 1.63 -2.21
N SER A 184 2.28 2.12 -3.41
CA SER A 184 2.85 1.34 -4.50
C SER A 184 3.85 2.21 -5.25
N PHE A 185 5.12 1.86 -5.19
CA PHE A 185 6.17 2.60 -5.90
C PHE A 185 6.05 2.46 -7.42
N GLY A 186 5.39 1.41 -7.89
CA GLY A 186 5.03 1.25 -9.30
C GLY A 186 3.94 2.22 -9.77
N ASN A 187 3.21 2.87 -8.84
CA ASN A 187 2.19 3.87 -9.16
C ASN A 187 2.25 5.04 -8.16
N PRO A 188 3.18 5.99 -8.33
CA PRO A 188 3.39 7.09 -7.40
C PRO A 188 2.23 8.11 -7.35
N TYR A 189 1.34 8.08 -8.35
CA TYR A 189 0.17 8.98 -8.40
C TYR A 189 -1.08 8.40 -7.75
N LEU A 190 -0.95 7.26 -7.07
CA LEU A 190 -2.06 6.62 -6.41
C LEU A 190 -2.52 7.48 -5.22
N THR A 191 -3.81 7.84 -5.23
CA THR A 191 -4.42 8.57 -4.11
C THR A 191 -4.93 7.55 -3.10
N ASN A 192 -4.36 7.52 -1.92
CA ASN A 192 -4.76 6.66 -0.80
C ASN A 192 -5.90 7.29 0.03
N ASN A 193 -6.35 6.54 1.04
CA ASN A 193 -7.42 6.94 1.95
C ASN A 193 -8.71 7.31 1.18
N ILE A 194 -9.12 6.41 0.31
CA ILE A 194 -10.30 6.59 -0.55
C ILE A 194 -11.20 5.38 -0.46
N ARG A 195 -12.50 5.64 -0.30
CA ARG A 195 -13.56 4.71 -0.59
C ARG A 195 -14.45 5.30 -1.67
N GLU A 196 -14.67 4.53 -2.72
CA GLU A 196 -15.41 5.00 -3.89
C GLU A 196 -16.42 3.94 -4.33
N PHE A 197 -17.64 4.38 -4.58
CA PHE A 197 -18.70 3.59 -5.22
C PHE A 197 -19.10 4.29 -6.51
N THR A 198 -19.13 3.54 -7.60
CA THR A 198 -19.52 4.03 -8.93
C THR A 198 -20.59 3.12 -9.51
N LEU A 199 -21.67 3.74 -9.97
CA LEU A 199 -22.72 3.10 -10.75
C LEU A 199 -22.88 3.89 -12.04
N ASN A 200 -22.71 3.24 -13.19
CA ASN A 200 -22.97 3.80 -14.49
C ASN A 200 -23.87 2.85 -15.28
N ASP A 201 -24.94 3.37 -15.77
CA ASP A 201 -25.88 2.64 -16.63
C ASP A 201 -26.07 3.37 -17.96
N ARG A 202 -25.89 2.66 -19.04
CA ARG A 202 -26.09 3.18 -20.39
C ARG A 202 -27.13 2.32 -21.10
N LEU A 203 -28.28 2.94 -21.39
CA LEU A 203 -29.37 2.35 -22.12
C LEU A 203 -29.38 2.82 -23.58
N SER A 204 -29.62 1.91 -24.49
CA SER A 204 -29.73 2.18 -25.92
C SER A 204 -31.08 1.59 -26.40
N LEU A 205 -32.05 2.43 -26.61
CA LEU A 205 -33.41 2.07 -26.91
C LEU A 205 -33.78 2.48 -28.34
N LEU A 206 -34.94 2.01 -28.84
CA LEU A 206 -35.50 2.35 -30.14
C LEU A 206 -34.51 2.16 -31.30
N GLY A 207 -33.80 1.04 -31.31
CA GLY A 207 -32.77 0.80 -32.35
C GLY A 207 -31.61 1.79 -32.30
N ARG A 208 -31.18 2.21 -31.11
CA ARG A 208 -30.14 3.19 -30.81
C ARG A 208 -30.49 4.64 -31.16
N ARG A 209 -31.79 4.92 -31.37
CA ARG A 209 -32.26 6.30 -31.56
C ARG A 209 -32.37 7.07 -30.26
N LEU A 210 -32.65 6.38 -29.16
CA LEU A 210 -32.64 6.96 -27.81
C LEU A 210 -31.55 6.34 -26.98
N MET A 211 -30.59 7.18 -26.60
CA MET A 211 -29.48 6.81 -25.70
C MET A 211 -29.63 7.58 -24.39
N MET A 212 -29.60 6.85 -23.28
CA MET A 212 -29.64 7.42 -21.93
C MET A 212 -28.44 6.94 -21.15
N VAL A 213 -27.78 7.84 -20.44
CA VAL A 213 -26.67 7.53 -19.57
C VAL A 213 -26.97 8.09 -18.18
N ALA A 214 -27.03 7.23 -17.19
CA ALA A 214 -27.20 7.59 -15.80
C ALA A 214 -25.95 7.19 -15.01
N GLY A 215 -25.41 8.10 -14.22
CA GLY A 215 -24.23 7.86 -13.40
C GLY A 215 -24.45 8.33 -11.97
N TYR A 216 -23.98 7.52 -11.04
CA TYR A 216 -23.86 7.87 -9.63
C TYR A 216 -22.46 7.53 -9.14
N LYS A 217 -21.82 8.51 -8.52
CA LYS A 217 -20.51 8.33 -7.91
C LYS A 217 -20.53 8.88 -6.50
N TYR A 218 -20.13 8.05 -5.55
CA TYR A 218 -19.88 8.42 -4.17
C TYR A 218 -18.43 8.19 -3.85
N ARG A 219 -17.77 9.18 -3.26
CA ARG A 219 -16.38 9.09 -2.83
C ARG A 219 -16.25 9.71 -1.46
N ASP A 220 -15.57 9.03 -0.55
CA ASP A 220 -15.17 9.58 0.76
C ASP A 220 -13.73 9.20 1.11
N ASN A 221 -13.16 9.91 2.08
CA ASN A 221 -11.85 9.67 2.64
C ASN A 221 -11.91 9.33 4.15
N LYS A 222 -13.00 8.74 4.60
CA LYS A 222 -13.26 8.41 6.00
C LYS A 222 -12.70 7.03 6.40
N LEU A 223 -11.54 6.62 5.91
CA LEU A 223 -10.93 5.34 6.26
C LEU A 223 -10.00 5.44 7.46
N SER A 224 -9.44 6.61 7.72
CA SER A 224 -8.62 6.87 8.89
C SER A 224 -9.41 7.64 9.93
N GLU A 225 -9.44 7.17 11.17
CA GLU A 225 -10.05 7.87 12.30
C GLU A 225 -9.30 9.15 12.68
N LEU A 226 -8.05 9.30 12.21
CA LEU A 226 -7.22 10.49 12.43
C LEU A 226 -7.71 11.72 11.64
N ILE A 227 -8.62 11.54 10.68
CA ILE A 227 -9.16 12.65 9.91
C ILE A 227 -10.32 13.29 10.67
N ALA A 228 -10.06 14.45 11.25
CA ALA A 228 -11.06 15.20 12.01
C ALA A 228 -12.27 15.66 11.15
N ASN A 229 -12.03 15.93 9.87
CA ASN A 229 -13.08 16.41 8.95
C ASN A 229 -13.06 15.57 7.65
N PRO A 230 -13.72 14.41 7.61
CA PRO A 230 -13.80 13.61 6.41
C PRO A 230 -14.61 14.32 5.31
N VAL A 231 -14.11 14.27 4.10
CA VAL A 231 -14.78 14.84 2.92
C VAL A 231 -15.50 13.72 2.18
N ALA A 232 -16.78 13.94 1.91
CA ALA A 232 -17.59 13.06 1.07
C ALA A 232 -18.12 13.83 -0.13
N THR A 233 -17.96 13.26 -1.31
CA THR A 233 -18.46 13.82 -2.58
C THR A 233 -19.48 12.86 -3.19
N LYS A 234 -20.63 13.40 -3.58
CA LYS A 234 -21.67 12.69 -4.31
C LYS A 234 -21.87 13.37 -5.65
N THR A 235 -21.76 12.60 -6.73
CA THR A 235 -21.97 13.10 -8.09
C THR A 235 -23.08 12.28 -8.73
N VAL A 236 -24.08 12.95 -9.26
CA VAL A 236 -25.14 12.35 -10.07
C VAL A 236 -25.05 12.96 -11.45
N SER A 237 -25.05 12.13 -12.47
CA SER A 237 -25.04 12.57 -13.86
C SER A 237 -26.17 11.89 -14.63
N PHE A 238 -26.82 12.64 -15.48
CA PHE A 238 -27.83 12.12 -16.39
C PHE A 238 -27.67 12.81 -17.74
N ASN A 239 -27.63 12.00 -18.79
CA ASN A 239 -27.55 12.50 -20.17
C ASN A 239 -28.52 11.69 -21.04
N THR A 240 -29.22 12.37 -21.91
CA THR A 240 -30.17 11.74 -22.86
C THR A 240 -29.91 12.30 -24.23
N THR A 241 -29.76 11.43 -25.20
CA THR A 241 -29.58 11.80 -26.61
C THR A 241 -30.68 11.13 -27.43
N LEU A 242 -31.43 11.93 -28.17
CA LEU A 242 -32.44 11.45 -29.10
C LEU A 242 -32.03 11.80 -30.54
N VAL A 243 -32.02 10.79 -31.39
CA VAL A 243 -31.78 10.92 -32.84
C VAL A 243 -33.06 10.49 -33.57
N PRO A 244 -33.97 11.42 -33.93
CA PRO A 244 -35.29 11.08 -34.42
C PRO A 244 -35.32 10.35 -35.77
N GLY A 245 -34.35 10.54 -36.62
CA GLY A 245 -34.24 9.88 -37.92
C GLY A 245 -33.31 10.60 -38.91
N PRO A 246 -33.17 10.05 -40.11
CA PRO A 246 -32.33 10.69 -41.14
C PRO A 246 -32.83 12.10 -41.48
N GLY A 247 -31.93 13.09 -41.41
CA GLY A 247 -32.24 14.49 -41.70
C GLY A 247 -32.82 15.32 -40.54
N ALA A 248 -33.14 14.71 -39.40
CA ALA A 248 -33.51 15.44 -38.19
C ALA A 248 -32.31 15.77 -37.31
N PRO A 249 -32.29 16.94 -36.63
CA PRO A 249 -31.20 17.26 -35.70
C PRO A 249 -31.26 16.34 -34.49
N SER A 250 -30.09 15.99 -33.94
CA SER A 250 -30.00 15.30 -32.66
C SER A 250 -30.30 16.26 -31.51
N ILE A 251 -31.01 15.77 -30.51
CA ILE A 251 -31.33 16.49 -29.27
C ILE A 251 -30.50 15.85 -28.14
N VAL A 252 -29.72 16.67 -27.44
CA VAL A 252 -28.89 16.25 -26.33
C VAL A 252 -29.35 16.91 -25.04
#